data_2286fde02e75958bf9d49726087a11ee
#
_entry.id   2286fde02e75958bf9d49726087a11ee
#
_cell.length_a   1.000
_cell.length_b   1.000
_cell.length_c   1.000
_cell.angle_alpha   90.00
_cell.angle_beta   90.00
_cell.angle_gamma   90.00
#
_symmetry.space_group_name_H-M   'P 1'
#
loop_
_entity.id
_entity.type
_entity.pdbx_description
1 polymer ?
#
loop_
_entity_poly.entity_id
_entity_poly.type
_entity_poly.pdbx_seq_one_letter_code
_entity_poly.pdbx_strand_id
1 'polypeptide(L)'
;FYHEDPIWSIGPTYEKRDKFEIDLIQACIKAGKPIFGICRGLQILNVALGGTLWQDMQSQNSGAFIQHMQRAPGNIATHYIEVEKDTRLMDILGEGLYVNSRHREGIKKLAQGLRPAARTRDGVIEAVESEEGDLIAAVQWHPENMDPETMDPLFRAFMDRVLKHMGIEE
;
A
#
# COMPACT_ATOMS: atom_id res chain seq x y z
N PHE A 1 15.11 5.18 -9.28
CA PHE A 1 13.86 5.19 -10.05
C PHE A 1 13.08 6.50 -9.89
N TYR A 2 13.18 7.19 -8.75
CA TYR A 2 12.54 8.51 -8.53
C TYR A 2 13.55 9.64 -8.31
N HIS A 3 14.80 9.45 -8.76
CA HIS A 3 15.85 10.48 -8.87
C HIS A 3 16.18 11.18 -7.53
N GLU A 4 16.21 10.45 -6.44
CA GLU A 4 16.74 10.91 -5.16
C GLU A 4 18.03 10.14 -4.82
N ASP A 5 19.00 10.82 -4.22
CA ASP A 5 20.23 10.17 -3.73
C ASP A 5 19.90 9.21 -2.56
N PRO A 6 20.58 8.06 -2.45
CA PRO A 6 20.39 7.17 -1.34
C PRO A 6 20.90 7.79 -0.04
N ILE A 7 20.08 7.75 1.00
CA ILE A 7 20.48 8.22 2.33
C ILE A 7 21.27 7.15 3.08
N TRP A 8 22.02 7.54 4.10
CA TRP A 8 22.83 6.60 4.90
C TRP A 8 22.02 5.45 5.52
N SER A 9 20.80 5.71 5.96
CA SER A 9 19.92 4.74 6.61
C SER A 9 19.08 3.90 5.65
N ILE A 10 19.25 4.04 4.32
CA ILE A 10 18.52 3.22 3.34
C ILE A 10 18.82 1.74 3.54
N GLY A 11 17.76 0.90 3.45
CA GLY A 11 17.90 -0.54 3.50
C GLY A 11 18.52 -1.15 2.23
N PRO A 12 18.64 -2.48 2.18
CA PRO A 12 19.10 -3.18 0.96
C PRO A 12 18.21 -2.85 -0.24
N THR A 13 18.82 -2.58 -1.39
CA THR A 13 18.14 -2.32 -2.66
C THR A 13 18.39 -3.46 -3.65
N TYR A 14 17.39 -3.76 -4.47
CA TYR A 14 17.42 -4.87 -5.41
C TYR A 14 17.00 -4.38 -6.81
N GLU A 15 17.88 -3.66 -7.49
CA GLU A 15 17.61 -2.98 -8.75
C GLU A 15 16.90 -3.87 -9.81
N LYS A 16 17.33 -5.10 -9.97
CA LYS A 16 16.72 -6.02 -10.94
C LYS A 16 15.27 -6.36 -10.60
N ARG A 17 14.99 -6.54 -9.31
CA ARG A 17 13.65 -6.79 -8.82
C ARG A 17 12.78 -5.54 -8.95
N ASP A 18 13.31 -4.40 -8.56
CA ASP A 18 12.60 -3.12 -8.64
C ASP A 18 12.20 -2.82 -10.08
N LYS A 19 13.15 -2.96 -11.01
CA LYS A 19 12.88 -2.77 -12.44
C LYS A 19 11.81 -3.73 -12.96
N PHE A 20 11.95 -5.01 -12.66
CA PHE A 20 10.97 -6.03 -13.08
C PHE A 20 9.57 -5.70 -12.57
N GLU A 21 9.44 -5.35 -11.29
CA GLU A 21 8.13 -5.05 -10.69
C GLU A 21 7.53 -3.75 -11.25
N ILE A 22 8.33 -2.72 -11.52
CA ILE A 22 7.87 -1.50 -12.21
C ILE A 22 7.35 -1.83 -13.61
N ASP A 23 8.12 -2.58 -14.40
CA ASP A 23 7.74 -2.98 -15.76
C ASP A 23 6.44 -3.83 -15.73
N LEU A 24 6.31 -4.74 -14.75
CA LEU A 24 5.12 -5.57 -14.55
C LEU A 24 3.89 -4.72 -14.21
N ILE A 25 4.01 -3.79 -13.26
CA ILE A 25 2.91 -2.89 -12.86
C ILE A 25 2.43 -2.09 -14.06
N GLN A 26 3.34 -1.49 -14.82
CA GLN A 26 3.00 -0.71 -16.00
C GLN A 26 2.33 -1.56 -17.09
N ALA A 27 2.79 -2.80 -17.27
CA ALA A 27 2.17 -3.74 -18.20
C ALA A 27 0.75 -4.15 -17.75
N CYS A 28 0.54 -4.40 -16.45
CA CYS A 28 -0.77 -4.70 -15.88
C CYS A 28 -1.75 -3.55 -16.06
N ILE A 29 -1.33 -2.32 -15.75
CA ILE A 29 -2.16 -1.11 -15.93
C ILE A 29 -2.54 -0.95 -17.41
N LYS A 30 -1.58 -1.06 -18.32
CA LYS A 30 -1.83 -0.98 -19.77
C LYS A 30 -2.81 -2.05 -20.25
N ALA A 31 -2.77 -3.24 -19.66
CA ALA A 31 -3.64 -4.35 -19.99
C ALA A 31 -4.98 -4.30 -19.23
N GLY A 32 -5.21 -3.27 -18.39
CA GLY A 32 -6.41 -3.13 -17.56
C GLY A 32 -6.53 -4.20 -16.46
N LYS A 33 -5.45 -4.88 -16.07
CA LYS A 33 -5.49 -5.94 -15.07
C LYS A 33 -5.57 -5.39 -13.66
N PRO A 34 -6.41 -5.97 -12.79
CA PRO A 34 -6.45 -5.59 -11.37
C PRO A 34 -5.10 -5.80 -10.68
N ILE A 35 -4.75 -4.87 -9.80
CA ILE A 35 -3.50 -4.90 -9.01
C ILE A 35 -3.86 -4.74 -7.54
N PHE A 36 -3.34 -5.66 -6.70
CA PHE A 36 -3.36 -5.52 -5.26
C PHE A 36 -1.93 -5.52 -4.71
N GLY A 37 -1.51 -4.39 -4.14
CA GLY A 37 -0.17 -4.21 -3.57
C GLY A 37 -0.17 -4.38 -2.05
N ILE A 38 0.78 -5.15 -1.50
CA ILE A 38 0.96 -5.34 -0.05
C ILE A 38 2.35 -4.83 0.35
N CYS A 39 2.41 -3.96 1.34
CA CYS A 39 3.62 -3.38 1.93
C CYS A 39 4.56 -2.81 0.85
N ARG A 40 5.64 -3.52 0.51
CA ARG A 40 6.53 -3.15 -0.58
C ARG A 40 5.77 -3.03 -1.92
N GLY A 41 4.68 -3.78 -2.13
CA GLY A 41 3.82 -3.68 -3.30
C GLY A 41 3.14 -2.32 -3.44
N LEU A 42 2.69 -1.70 -2.34
CA LEU A 42 2.19 -0.32 -2.33
C LEU A 42 3.30 0.68 -2.72
N GLN A 43 4.49 0.48 -2.17
CA GLN A 43 5.61 1.40 -2.37
C GLN A 43 6.09 1.38 -3.84
N ILE A 44 6.31 0.20 -4.40
CA ILE A 44 6.76 0.06 -5.78
C ILE A 44 5.69 0.48 -6.79
N LEU A 45 4.40 0.28 -6.46
CA LEU A 45 3.27 0.79 -7.24
C LEU A 45 3.31 2.32 -7.31
N ASN A 46 3.49 2.99 -6.17
CA ASN A 46 3.60 4.45 -6.13
C ASN A 46 4.76 4.95 -6.98
N VAL A 47 5.93 4.30 -6.91
CA VAL A 47 7.12 4.64 -7.73
C VAL A 47 6.87 4.38 -9.21
N ALA A 48 6.26 3.26 -9.57
CA ALA A 48 5.94 2.90 -10.97
C ALA A 48 5.02 3.93 -11.65
N LEU A 49 4.21 4.65 -10.86
CA LEU A 49 3.31 5.72 -11.30
C LEU A 49 3.89 7.14 -11.12
N GLY A 50 5.16 7.27 -10.73
CA GLY A 50 5.87 8.56 -10.64
C GLY A 50 5.80 9.25 -9.27
N GLY A 51 5.38 8.54 -8.24
CA GLY A 51 5.48 8.97 -6.85
C GLY A 51 6.89 8.76 -6.27
N THR A 52 7.10 9.20 -5.03
CA THR A 52 8.37 9.04 -4.30
C THR A 52 8.14 8.46 -2.91
N LEU A 53 9.22 8.00 -2.28
CA LEU A 53 9.18 7.40 -0.96
C LEU A 53 10.06 8.16 0.04
N TRP A 54 9.66 8.15 1.30
CA TRP A 54 10.60 8.26 2.40
C TRP A 54 11.45 6.99 2.41
N GLN A 55 12.75 7.10 2.22
CA GLN A 55 13.68 5.96 2.22
C GLN A 55 13.88 5.38 3.62
N ASP A 56 13.67 6.20 4.63
CA ASP A 56 13.59 5.84 6.04
C ASP A 56 12.75 6.90 6.77
N MET A 57 11.52 6.55 7.12
CA MET A 57 10.58 7.49 7.73
C MET A 57 11.10 8.05 9.05
N GLN A 58 11.77 7.23 9.86
CA GLN A 58 12.27 7.65 11.16
C GLN A 58 13.28 8.80 11.06
N SER A 59 14.14 8.79 10.05
CA SER A 59 15.17 9.82 9.88
C SER A 59 14.75 10.99 8.99
N GLN A 60 13.80 10.77 8.07
CA GLN A 60 13.43 11.77 7.06
C GLN A 60 12.10 12.48 7.34
N ASN A 61 11.15 11.81 8.00
CA ASN A 61 9.83 12.35 8.27
C ASN A 61 9.69 12.73 9.76
N SER A 62 9.97 13.97 10.08
CA SER A 62 9.86 14.47 11.46
C SER A 62 8.43 14.46 12.04
N GLY A 63 7.41 14.28 11.18
CA GLY A 63 6.02 14.13 11.59
C GLY A 63 5.65 12.71 11.97
N ALA A 64 6.42 11.70 11.55
CA ALA A 64 6.14 10.30 11.86
C ALA A 64 6.57 9.99 13.30
N PHE A 65 5.59 9.77 14.18
CA PHE A 65 5.82 9.44 15.59
C PHE A 65 5.29 8.06 15.99
N ILE A 66 4.59 7.38 15.08
CA ILE A 66 4.08 6.02 15.29
C ILE A 66 5.18 5.01 14.93
N GLN A 67 5.23 3.89 15.65
CA GLN A 67 6.17 2.83 15.37
C GLN A 67 5.72 1.99 14.17
N HIS A 68 6.13 2.39 12.96
CA HIS A 68 5.82 1.67 11.71
C HIS A 68 6.64 0.40 11.50
N MET A 69 7.78 0.26 12.18
CA MET A 69 8.52 -1.00 12.29
C MET A 69 8.29 -1.57 13.69
N GLN A 70 7.17 -2.31 13.83
CA GLN A 70 6.77 -2.85 15.13
C GLN A 70 7.79 -3.83 15.71
N ARG A 71 7.88 -3.83 17.06
CA ARG A 71 8.67 -4.81 17.81
C ARG A 71 7.86 -6.04 18.23
N ALA A 72 6.52 -5.94 18.16
CA ALA A 72 5.60 -7.03 18.39
C ALA A 72 5.69 -8.08 17.27
N PRO A 73 5.24 -9.34 17.50
CA PRO A 73 5.09 -10.33 16.45
C PRO A 73 4.25 -9.83 15.27
N GLY A 74 4.56 -10.29 14.06
CA GLY A 74 3.97 -9.78 12.83
C GLY A 74 2.45 -10.00 12.66
N ASN A 75 1.88 -10.90 13.43
CA ASN A 75 0.43 -11.15 13.47
C ASN A 75 -0.32 -10.28 14.48
N ILE A 76 0.38 -9.43 15.24
CA ILE A 76 -0.24 -8.55 16.23
C ILE A 76 -0.47 -7.17 15.60
N ALA A 77 -1.71 -6.71 15.66
CA ALA A 77 -2.09 -5.35 15.27
C ALA A 77 -1.54 -4.35 16.30
N THR A 78 -0.80 -3.33 15.85
CA THR A 78 -0.06 -2.41 16.74
C THR A 78 -0.43 -0.96 16.60
N HIS A 79 -0.90 -0.51 15.42
CA HIS A 79 -1.34 0.86 15.24
C HIS A 79 -2.70 0.95 14.55
N TYR A 80 -3.39 2.05 14.80
CA TYR A 80 -4.70 2.33 14.23
C TYR A 80 -4.55 3.06 12.91
N ILE A 81 -5.34 2.65 11.91
CA ILE A 81 -5.53 3.38 10.67
C ILE A 81 -6.93 3.98 10.61
N GLU A 82 -7.03 5.20 10.13
CA GLU A 82 -8.28 5.88 9.80
C GLU A 82 -8.51 5.72 8.29
N VAL A 83 -9.66 5.16 7.91
CA VAL A 83 -10.03 4.97 6.51
C VAL A 83 -10.68 6.23 5.99
N GLU A 84 -10.24 6.67 4.81
CA GLU A 84 -10.76 7.88 4.17
C GLU A 84 -12.20 7.67 3.67
N LYS A 85 -13.02 8.70 3.84
CA LYS A 85 -14.41 8.67 3.38
C LYS A 85 -14.49 8.55 1.85
N ASP A 86 -15.60 8.00 1.38
CA ASP A 86 -15.88 7.83 -0.05
C ASP A 86 -14.84 6.95 -0.79
N THR A 87 -14.17 6.06 -0.06
CA THR A 87 -13.24 5.08 -0.61
C THR A 87 -13.85 3.68 -0.63
N ARG A 88 -13.40 2.85 -1.58
CA ARG A 88 -13.79 1.43 -1.61
C ARG A 88 -13.31 0.69 -0.36
N LEU A 89 -12.20 1.13 0.21
CA LEU A 89 -11.69 0.56 1.45
C LEU A 89 -12.64 0.80 2.63
N MET A 90 -13.33 1.96 2.65
CA MET A 90 -14.38 2.26 3.65
C MET A 90 -15.54 1.26 3.57
N ASP A 91 -15.95 0.89 2.36
CA ASP A 91 -17.02 -0.10 2.15
C ASP A 91 -16.61 -1.50 2.62
N ILE A 92 -15.31 -1.81 2.59
CA ILE A 92 -14.75 -3.14 2.93
C ILE A 92 -14.45 -3.26 4.43
N LEU A 93 -13.77 -2.26 5.01
CA LEU A 93 -13.21 -2.33 6.36
C LEU A 93 -13.86 -1.37 7.36
N GLY A 94 -14.75 -0.47 6.92
CA GLY A 94 -15.36 0.56 7.76
C GLY A 94 -14.41 1.72 8.07
N GLU A 95 -14.71 2.49 9.11
CA GLU A 95 -14.05 3.77 9.43
C GLU A 95 -12.58 3.64 9.87
N GLY A 96 -12.16 2.46 10.29
CA GLY A 96 -10.78 2.20 10.66
C GLY A 96 -10.62 1.00 11.58
N LEU A 97 -9.40 0.54 11.72
CA LEU A 97 -9.07 -0.62 12.54
C LEU A 97 -7.60 -0.60 12.96
N TYR A 98 -7.23 -1.47 13.89
CA TYR A 98 -5.83 -1.73 14.20
C TYR A 98 -5.24 -2.70 13.18
N VAL A 99 -4.03 -2.39 12.69
CA VAL A 99 -3.27 -3.23 11.74
C VAL A 99 -1.85 -3.51 12.25
N ASN A 100 -1.20 -4.51 11.70
CA ASN A 100 0.22 -4.74 11.91
C ASN A 100 1.07 -3.77 11.07
N SER A 101 2.36 -3.63 11.39
CA SER A 101 3.22 -2.67 10.70
C SER A 101 4.67 -3.13 10.70
N ARG A 102 5.24 -3.32 9.52
CA ARG A 102 6.61 -3.82 9.34
C ARG A 102 7.30 -3.13 8.15
N HIS A 103 7.32 -1.80 8.16
CA HIS A 103 7.94 -1.02 7.10
C HIS A 103 8.74 0.16 7.66
N ARG A 104 9.82 0.51 6.96
CA ARG A 104 10.68 1.67 7.25
C ARG A 104 10.43 2.78 6.26
N GLU A 105 10.16 2.39 5.02
CA GLU A 105 9.81 3.26 3.92
C GLU A 105 8.31 3.57 3.97
N GLY A 106 7.93 4.69 3.37
CA GLY A 106 6.54 5.10 3.23
C GLY A 106 6.36 6.07 2.07
N ILE A 107 5.15 6.31 1.64
CA ILE A 107 4.86 7.27 0.58
C ILE A 107 5.22 8.68 1.05
N LYS A 108 6.13 9.35 0.31
CA LYS A 108 6.51 10.75 0.49
C LYS A 108 5.66 11.66 -0.40
N LYS A 109 5.65 11.35 -1.70
CA LYS A 109 4.79 11.99 -2.68
C LYS A 109 3.92 10.93 -3.33
N LEU A 110 2.61 11.08 -3.22
CA LEU A 110 1.66 10.20 -3.87
C LEU A 110 1.69 10.40 -5.38
N ALA A 111 1.66 9.33 -6.13
CA ALA A 111 1.59 9.35 -7.58
C ALA A 111 0.25 9.89 -8.05
N GLN A 112 0.24 10.55 -9.20
CA GLN A 112 -0.99 10.99 -9.86
C GLN A 112 -1.85 9.79 -10.27
N GLY A 113 -3.18 9.93 -10.15
CA GLY A 113 -4.14 8.86 -10.42
C GLY A 113 -4.35 7.89 -9.26
N LEU A 114 -3.63 8.08 -8.14
CA LEU A 114 -3.88 7.41 -6.87
C LEU A 114 -4.45 8.40 -5.85
N ARG A 115 -5.37 7.93 -5.02
CA ARG A 115 -5.84 8.64 -3.83
C ARG A 115 -5.52 7.86 -2.56
N PRO A 116 -5.28 8.53 -1.43
CA PRO A 116 -5.17 7.85 -0.15
C PRO A 116 -6.50 7.17 0.19
N ALA A 117 -6.43 5.96 0.73
CA ALA A 117 -7.59 5.24 1.21
C ALA A 117 -7.54 5.03 2.74
N ALA A 118 -6.37 5.07 3.35
CA ALA A 118 -6.22 5.09 4.81
C ALA A 118 -4.94 5.82 5.23
N ARG A 119 -4.96 6.36 6.46
CA ARG A 119 -3.80 7.02 7.10
C ARG A 119 -3.71 6.66 8.57
N THR A 120 -2.51 6.77 9.09
CA THR A 120 -2.28 6.83 10.53
C THR A 120 -2.42 8.26 11.05
N ARG A 121 -2.52 8.43 12.39
CA ARG A 121 -2.63 9.74 13.05
C ARG A 121 -1.43 10.66 12.83
N ASP A 122 -0.27 10.12 12.48
CA ASP A 122 0.92 10.90 12.08
C ASP A 122 0.95 11.22 10.58
N GLY A 123 -0.16 10.96 9.87
CA GLY A 123 -0.37 11.34 8.49
C GLY A 123 0.27 10.42 7.45
N VAL A 124 0.91 9.33 7.87
CA VAL A 124 1.48 8.35 6.95
C VAL A 124 0.36 7.65 6.17
N ILE A 125 0.51 7.57 4.85
CA ILE A 125 -0.43 6.87 3.98
C ILE A 125 -0.25 5.36 4.18
N GLU A 126 -1.31 4.70 4.58
CA GLU A 126 -1.34 3.26 4.85
C GLU A 126 -2.11 2.45 3.80
N ALA A 127 -2.94 3.11 3.01
CA ALA A 127 -3.59 2.50 1.86
C ALA A 127 -3.80 3.51 0.74
N VAL A 128 -3.80 3.01 -0.48
CA VAL A 128 -4.14 3.78 -1.68
C VAL A 128 -5.07 2.99 -2.59
N GLU A 129 -5.83 3.72 -3.39
CA GLU A 129 -6.63 3.14 -4.48
C GLU A 129 -6.59 4.07 -5.69
N SER A 130 -6.96 3.58 -6.88
CA SER A 130 -7.10 4.42 -8.06
C SER A 130 -8.18 5.49 -7.85
N GLU A 131 -7.92 6.73 -8.29
CA GLU A 131 -8.90 7.83 -8.28
C GLU A 131 -10.11 7.49 -9.16
N GLU A 132 -9.83 6.92 -10.33
CA GLU A 132 -10.86 6.48 -11.27
C GLU A 132 -10.83 4.96 -11.45
N GLY A 133 -12.01 4.36 -11.60
CA GLY A 133 -12.15 2.91 -11.76
C GLY A 133 -11.81 2.14 -10.48
N ASP A 134 -11.59 0.84 -10.60
CA ASP A 134 -11.39 -0.09 -9.49
C ASP A 134 -10.19 -1.03 -9.65
N LEU A 135 -9.28 -0.72 -10.59
CA LEU A 135 -8.19 -1.62 -10.94
C LEU A 135 -7.07 -1.69 -9.91
N ILE A 136 -6.86 -0.63 -9.13
CA ILE A 136 -5.74 -0.55 -8.20
C ILE A 136 -6.24 -0.45 -6.77
N ALA A 137 -5.70 -1.29 -5.90
CA ALA A 137 -5.74 -1.15 -4.45
C ALA A 137 -4.39 -1.57 -3.87
N ALA A 138 -3.93 -0.90 -2.84
CA ALA A 138 -2.72 -1.31 -2.15
C ALA A 138 -2.74 -0.86 -0.68
N VAL A 139 -2.13 -1.68 0.18
CA VAL A 139 -2.05 -1.47 1.62
C VAL A 139 -0.61 -1.54 2.10
N GLN A 140 -0.27 -0.77 3.14
CA GLN A 140 1.09 -0.73 3.68
C GLN A 140 1.32 -1.80 4.74
N TRP A 141 0.28 -2.19 5.46
CA TRP A 141 0.35 -3.30 6.42
C TRP A 141 0.39 -4.67 5.73
N HIS A 142 0.48 -5.73 6.51
CA HIS A 142 0.53 -7.12 6.05
C HIS A 142 -0.76 -7.86 6.42
N PRO A 143 -1.85 -7.73 5.63
CA PRO A 143 -3.11 -8.41 5.89
C PRO A 143 -2.97 -9.95 5.89
N GLU A 144 -2.01 -10.49 5.12
CA GLU A 144 -1.74 -11.93 5.05
C GLU A 144 -1.21 -12.53 6.35
N ASN A 145 -0.75 -11.70 7.28
CA ASN A 145 -0.26 -12.12 8.60
C ASN A 145 -1.24 -11.82 9.74
N MET A 146 -2.39 -11.23 9.43
CA MET A 146 -3.41 -10.87 10.41
C MET A 146 -4.49 -11.94 10.51
N ASP A 147 -5.44 -11.71 11.44
CA ASP A 147 -6.58 -12.59 11.59
C ASP A 147 -7.42 -12.66 10.31
N PRO A 148 -7.65 -13.86 9.75
CA PRO A 148 -8.42 -14.04 8.53
C PRO A 148 -9.84 -13.47 8.61
N GLU A 149 -10.54 -13.58 9.74
CA GLU A 149 -11.91 -13.08 9.88
C GLU A 149 -11.96 -11.56 9.62
N THR A 150 -10.91 -10.84 10.01
CA THR A 150 -10.79 -9.40 9.81
C THR A 150 -10.34 -9.04 8.39
N MET A 151 -9.45 -9.84 7.77
CA MET A 151 -8.79 -9.48 6.51
C MET A 151 -9.36 -10.17 5.26
N ASP A 152 -10.09 -11.28 5.40
CA ASP A 152 -10.75 -11.95 4.28
C ASP A 152 -11.62 -11.02 3.41
N PRO A 153 -12.39 -10.06 3.96
CA PRO A 153 -13.14 -9.12 3.14
C PRO A 153 -12.29 -8.35 2.13
N LEU A 154 -11.05 -7.97 2.52
CA LEU A 154 -10.12 -7.27 1.65
C LEU A 154 -9.64 -8.14 0.48
N PHE A 155 -9.30 -9.40 0.75
CA PHE A 155 -8.89 -10.35 -0.28
C PHE A 155 -10.06 -10.73 -1.20
N ARG A 156 -11.25 -10.93 -0.65
CA ARG A 156 -12.48 -11.21 -1.43
C ARG A 156 -12.79 -10.06 -2.38
N ALA A 157 -12.79 -8.83 -1.90
CA ALA A 157 -13.02 -7.66 -2.74
C ALA A 157 -12.02 -7.54 -3.90
N PHE A 158 -10.77 -7.98 -3.72
CA PHE A 158 -9.81 -8.07 -4.81
C PHE A 158 -10.15 -9.21 -5.78
N MET A 159 -10.51 -10.39 -5.27
CA MET A 159 -10.90 -11.52 -6.12
C MET A 159 -12.13 -11.21 -6.96
N ASP A 160 -13.15 -10.55 -6.39
CA ASP A 160 -14.35 -10.13 -7.11
C ASP A 160 -14.01 -9.21 -8.29
N ARG A 161 -13.05 -8.31 -8.12
CA ARG A 161 -12.54 -7.48 -9.22
C ARG A 161 -11.87 -8.31 -10.31
N VAL A 162 -11.07 -9.30 -9.93
CA VAL A 162 -10.42 -10.22 -10.88
C VAL A 162 -11.48 -10.98 -11.67
N LEU A 163 -12.48 -11.53 -11.01
CA LEU A 163 -13.58 -12.29 -11.65
C LEU A 163 -14.36 -11.39 -12.60
N LYS A 164 -14.76 -10.21 -12.16
CA LYS A 164 -15.42 -9.20 -12.98
C LYS A 164 -14.61 -8.85 -14.23
N HIS A 165 -13.29 -8.63 -14.05
CA HIS A 165 -12.39 -8.34 -15.17
C HIS A 165 -12.30 -9.52 -16.17
N MET A 166 -12.43 -10.75 -15.70
CA MET A 166 -12.45 -11.95 -16.54
C MET A 166 -13.81 -12.20 -17.21
N GLY A 167 -14.84 -11.39 -16.91
CA GLY A 167 -16.22 -11.58 -17.40
C GLY A 167 -16.91 -12.78 -16.73
N ILE A 168 -16.45 -13.19 -15.55
CA ILE A 168 -17.06 -14.22 -14.73
C ILE A 168 -17.95 -13.49 -13.71
N GLU A 169 -19.23 -13.39 -14.00
CA GLU A 169 -20.25 -12.94 -13.06
C GLU A 169 -20.77 -14.16 -12.30
N GLU A 170 -20.88 -14.09 -10.96
CA GLU A 170 -21.66 -15.04 -10.19
C GLU A 170 -23.16 -14.76 -10.31
#